data_149f7056fd8d7a5c9bd16a6fa42cd419
#
_entry.id   149f7056fd8d7a5c9bd16a6fa42cd419
#
_cell.length_a   1.000
_cell.length_b   1.000
_cell.length_c   1.000
_cell.angle_alpha   90.00
_cell.angle_beta   90.00
_cell.angle_gamma   90.00
#
_symmetry.space_group_name_H-M   'P 1'
#
loop_
_entity.id
_entity.type
_entity.pdbx_description
1 polymer ?
#
loop_
_entity_poly.entity_id
_entity_poly.type
_entity_poly.pdbx_seq_one_letter_code
_entity_poly.pdbx_strand_id
1 'polypeptide(L)'
;ANGPAAYTIQAGVPAVFDTKACGRYYPERVDDVAWENDLVAFRAYGPALQATGERAFGYDVWTKYNTTEPVVEARYASELNPETKAKIDELKKTDPKAASELYRSVSYHVDHGNGLDCYKVGPTLGGGTAALMVDDEIVYPYCYATQEILDNGPLRFTVKLVYNPLTVKENTDVVETRLISLDAGSHMNKTVVAYSNLKETTPVVTGIVLHEPDGAVVADAANGYITFVDPTDNVNNNNGKIFVGAAFPATVKEAKVALFPEKEKKELRGGADGHVLAVSDYEPGSEYTYYWGAAWDKADIKTADAWNEYVAAFAQKLRAPLTVTVQ
;
A
#
# COMPACT_ATOMS: atom_id res chain seq x y z
N ALA A 1 4.37 -3.53 29.34
CA ALA A 1 5.71 -4.04 28.98
C ALA A 1 6.13 -5.03 30.03
N ASN A 2 6.58 -6.22 29.63
CA ASN A 2 6.93 -7.31 30.55
C ASN A 2 8.37 -7.21 31.08
N GLY A 3 8.89 -6.00 31.35
CA GLY A 3 10.24 -5.80 31.88
C GLY A 3 11.37 -6.09 30.86
N PRO A 4 12.63 -5.99 31.29
CA PRO A 4 13.77 -6.25 30.42
C PRO A 4 13.89 -7.75 30.12
N ALA A 5 14.19 -8.06 28.84
CA ALA A 5 14.52 -9.41 28.37
C ALA A 5 15.98 -9.44 27.90
N ALA A 6 16.72 -10.48 28.23
CA ALA A 6 18.09 -10.69 27.79
C ALA A 6 18.14 -11.76 26.70
N TYR A 7 18.91 -11.51 25.65
CA TYR A 7 19.15 -12.44 24.56
C TYR A 7 20.65 -12.61 24.36
N THR A 8 21.07 -13.83 24.01
CA THR A 8 22.45 -14.13 23.67
C THR A 8 22.57 -14.30 22.17
N ILE A 9 23.50 -13.55 21.55
CA ILE A 9 23.86 -13.73 20.16
C ILE A 9 25.03 -14.71 20.09
N GLN A 10 24.85 -15.80 19.37
CA GLN A 10 25.91 -16.80 19.15
C GLN A 10 26.21 -16.91 17.67
N ALA A 11 27.50 -17.02 17.33
CA ALA A 11 27.90 -17.40 15.98
C ALA A 11 27.50 -18.87 15.75
N GLY A 12 26.90 -19.15 14.61
CA GLY A 12 26.44 -20.49 14.25
C GLY A 12 26.04 -20.60 12.80
N VAL A 13 25.53 -21.74 12.40
CA VAL A 13 24.92 -21.91 11.08
C VAL A 13 23.60 -21.11 11.10
N PRO A 14 23.35 -20.26 10.08
CA PRO A 14 22.09 -19.53 9.98
C PRO A 14 20.90 -20.50 10.03
N ALA A 15 19.89 -20.17 10.80
CA ALA A 15 18.63 -20.92 10.78
C ALA A 15 17.98 -20.78 9.39
N VAL A 16 17.43 -21.88 8.90
CA VAL A 16 16.62 -21.87 7.68
C VAL A 16 15.19 -21.57 8.09
N PHE A 17 14.62 -20.54 7.50
CA PHE A 17 13.22 -20.16 7.70
C PHE A 17 12.42 -20.39 6.43
N ASP A 18 11.17 -20.79 6.57
CA ASP A 18 10.23 -20.76 5.46
C ASP A 18 10.05 -19.31 5.00
N THR A 19 9.96 -19.11 3.69
CA THR A 19 9.75 -17.77 3.13
C THR A 19 8.36 -17.28 3.52
N LYS A 20 8.31 -16.19 4.26
CA LYS A 20 7.09 -15.53 4.74
C LYS A 20 6.91 -14.13 4.18
N ALA A 21 7.93 -13.58 3.56
CA ALA A 21 7.87 -12.29 2.88
C ALA A 21 8.59 -12.41 1.56
N CYS A 22 7.98 -11.94 0.48
CA CYS A 22 8.53 -11.99 -0.88
C CYS A 22 7.90 -10.92 -1.76
N GLY A 23 8.47 -10.72 -2.93
CA GLY A 23 7.94 -9.83 -3.95
C GLY A 23 8.83 -9.82 -5.17
N ARG A 24 8.35 -9.24 -6.23
CA ARG A 24 9.13 -9.02 -7.44
C ARG A 24 8.57 -7.91 -8.34
N TYR A 25 9.33 -7.56 -9.33
CA TYR A 25 8.92 -6.76 -10.46
C TYR A 25 8.19 -7.64 -11.49
N TYR A 26 7.05 -7.16 -11.99
CA TYR A 26 6.16 -7.85 -12.91
C TYR A 26 6.03 -7.08 -14.24
N PRO A 27 7.00 -7.19 -15.17
CA PRO A 27 6.90 -6.54 -16.48
C PRO A 27 5.69 -7.05 -17.28
N GLU A 28 5.29 -8.32 -17.07
CA GLU A 28 4.12 -8.92 -17.69
C GLU A 28 2.79 -8.32 -17.21
N ARG A 29 2.78 -7.60 -16.06
CA ARG A 29 1.65 -6.83 -15.53
C ARG A 29 2.00 -5.34 -15.54
N VAL A 30 2.39 -4.85 -16.71
CA VAL A 30 2.65 -3.44 -17.04
C VAL A 30 3.52 -2.72 -16.02
N ASP A 31 4.63 -3.37 -15.65
CA ASP A 31 5.66 -2.86 -14.74
C ASP A 31 5.21 -2.71 -13.28
N ASP A 32 4.29 -3.52 -12.80
CA ASP A 32 3.98 -3.51 -11.37
C ASP A 32 5.19 -4.00 -10.53
N VAL A 33 5.34 -3.43 -9.34
CA VAL A 33 6.08 -4.07 -8.25
C VAL A 33 5.07 -4.50 -7.20
N ALA A 34 5.01 -5.80 -6.93
CA ALA A 34 4.13 -6.34 -5.91
C ALA A 34 4.91 -7.15 -4.88
N TRP A 35 4.49 -7.06 -3.63
CA TRP A 35 5.10 -7.76 -2.51
C TRP A 35 4.05 -8.17 -1.49
N GLU A 36 4.38 -9.20 -0.74
CA GLU A 36 3.49 -9.79 0.24
C GLU A 36 4.24 -10.45 1.40
N ASN A 37 3.52 -10.64 2.47
CA ASN A 37 3.95 -11.51 3.55
C ASN A 37 2.85 -12.54 3.88
N ASP A 38 2.94 -13.19 5.03
CA ASP A 38 1.98 -14.18 5.49
C ASP A 38 0.59 -13.60 5.87
N LEU A 39 0.38 -12.29 5.84
CA LEU A 39 -0.86 -11.62 6.25
C LEU A 39 -1.54 -10.80 5.16
N VAL A 40 -0.77 -10.14 4.30
CA VAL A 40 -1.28 -9.11 3.38
C VAL A 40 -0.37 -8.98 2.18
N ALA A 41 -0.90 -8.46 1.06
CA ALA A 41 -0.10 -8.13 -0.12
C ALA A 41 -0.36 -6.70 -0.60
N PHE A 42 0.61 -6.16 -1.33
CA PHE A 42 0.62 -4.78 -1.80
C PHE A 42 1.19 -4.68 -3.21
N ARG A 43 0.86 -3.56 -3.87
CA ARG A 43 1.35 -3.27 -5.22
C ARG A 43 1.66 -1.78 -5.38
N ALA A 44 2.73 -1.48 -6.10
CA ALA A 44 3.03 -0.17 -6.64
C ALA A 44 2.98 -0.24 -8.17
N TYR A 45 2.30 0.71 -8.78
CA TYR A 45 2.11 0.76 -10.23
C TYR A 45 3.32 1.33 -10.94
N GLY A 46 3.64 0.77 -12.10
CA GLY A 46 4.82 1.11 -12.87
C GLY A 46 4.57 1.98 -14.09
N PRO A 47 5.65 2.37 -14.79
CA PRO A 47 5.59 3.28 -15.92
C PRO A 47 4.82 2.73 -17.11
N ALA A 48 4.83 1.42 -17.37
CA ALA A 48 4.08 0.83 -18.47
C ALA A 48 2.55 0.96 -18.26
N LEU A 49 2.05 0.83 -17.01
CA LEU A 49 0.64 1.08 -16.72
C LEU A 49 0.29 2.55 -16.97
N GLN A 50 1.12 3.48 -16.47
CA GLN A 50 0.89 4.90 -16.66
C GLN A 50 0.92 5.30 -18.14
N ALA A 51 1.73 4.63 -18.96
CA ALA A 51 1.80 4.84 -20.40
C ALA A 51 0.50 4.46 -21.14
N THR A 52 -0.36 3.62 -20.56
CA THR A 52 -1.69 3.32 -21.11
C THR A 52 -2.69 4.46 -20.94
N GLY A 53 -2.35 5.48 -20.14
CA GLY A 53 -3.23 6.57 -19.74
C GLY A 53 -3.96 6.29 -18.43
N GLU A 54 -3.79 5.11 -17.84
CA GLU A 54 -4.32 4.79 -16.52
C GLU A 54 -3.59 5.62 -15.45
N ARG A 55 -4.36 6.14 -14.50
CA ARG A 55 -3.85 6.95 -13.40
C ARG A 55 -4.12 6.22 -12.08
N ALA A 56 -3.06 5.69 -11.50
CA ALA A 56 -3.08 5.07 -10.19
C ALA A 56 -1.78 5.51 -9.48
N PHE A 57 -1.90 6.43 -8.51
CA PHE A 57 -0.73 7.09 -7.92
C PHE A 57 -0.32 6.48 -6.58
N GLY A 58 -1.28 5.88 -5.88
CA GLY A 58 -1.07 5.33 -4.56
C GLY A 58 -0.73 3.85 -4.56
N TYR A 59 -0.46 3.35 -3.36
CA TYR A 59 -0.28 1.91 -3.17
C TYR A 59 -1.62 1.20 -3.22
N ASP A 60 -1.58 0.02 -3.83
CA ASP A 60 -2.67 -0.91 -3.86
C ASP A 60 -2.58 -1.93 -2.72
N VAL A 61 -3.74 -2.44 -2.32
CA VAL A 61 -3.88 -3.41 -1.24
C VAL A 61 -4.57 -4.67 -1.79
N TRP A 62 -3.91 -5.80 -1.63
CA TRP A 62 -4.52 -7.10 -1.91
C TRP A 62 -4.88 -7.80 -0.61
N THR A 63 -6.10 -8.28 -0.54
CA THR A 63 -6.54 -9.13 0.55
C THR A 63 -5.95 -10.53 0.43
N LYS A 64 -5.61 -11.14 1.55
CA LYS A 64 -5.15 -12.52 1.59
C LYS A 64 -5.56 -13.19 2.89
N TYR A 65 -5.85 -14.48 2.84
CA TYR A 65 -5.92 -15.29 4.06
C TYR A 65 -4.52 -15.49 4.62
N ASN A 66 -4.43 -15.70 5.93
CA ASN A 66 -3.13 -15.93 6.58
C ASN A 66 -2.47 -17.20 6.03
N THR A 67 -1.47 -17.01 5.18
CA THR A 67 -0.74 -18.09 4.51
C THR A 67 0.64 -17.62 4.07
N THR A 68 1.61 -18.51 4.13
CA THR A 68 2.95 -18.27 3.59
C THR A 68 3.04 -18.46 2.08
N GLU A 69 1.99 -18.99 1.45
CA GLU A 69 1.96 -19.16 -0.01
C GLU A 69 1.80 -17.80 -0.71
N PRO A 70 2.62 -17.49 -1.72
CA PRO A 70 2.51 -16.26 -2.50
C PRO A 70 1.20 -16.21 -3.28
N VAL A 71 0.33 -15.23 -2.97
CA VAL A 71 -0.97 -15.06 -3.62
C VAL A 71 -0.84 -14.28 -4.92
N VAL A 72 -0.07 -13.19 -4.93
CA VAL A 72 0.09 -12.33 -6.12
C VAL A 72 0.70 -13.12 -7.27
N GLU A 73 1.79 -13.84 -7.03
CA GLU A 73 2.45 -14.69 -8.05
C GLU A 73 1.48 -15.70 -8.65
N ALA A 74 0.77 -16.44 -7.79
CA ALA A 74 -0.18 -17.46 -8.24
C ALA A 74 -1.34 -16.86 -9.06
N ARG A 75 -1.84 -15.68 -8.66
CA ARG A 75 -2.93 -15.00 -9.36
C ARG A 75 -2.48 -14.44 -10.70
N TYR A 76 -1.33 -13.78 -10.76
CA TYR A 76 -0.79 -13.28 -12.02
C TYR A 76 -0.43 -14.41 -12.99
N ALA A 77 0.19 -15.49 -12.53
CA ALA A 77 0.49 -16.65 -13.34
C ALA A 77 -0.79 -17.27 -13.96
N SER A 78 -1.90 -17.24 -13.25
CA SER A 78 -3.19 -17.75 -13.73
C SER A 78 -3.84 -16.82 -14.78
N GLU A 79 -4.08 -15.55 -14.43
CA GLU A 79 -4.80 -14.62 -15.31
C GLU A 79 -3.96 -14.17 -16.51
N LEU A 80 -2.64 -13.98 -16.32
CA LEU A 80 -1.75 -13.51 -17.38
C LEU A 80 -1.24 -14.64 -18.29
N ASN A 81 -1.64 -15.88 -18.04
CA ASN A 81 -1.24 -17.02 -18.90
C ASN A 81 -1.61 -16.76 -20.36
N PRO A 82 -0.64 -16.80 -21.32
CA PRO A 82 -0.90 -16.47 -22.71
C PRO A 82 -1.92 -17.39 -23.40
N GLU A 83 -1.91 -18.69 -23.06
CA GLU A 83 -2.83 -19.67 -23.63
C GLU A 83 -4.26 -19.41 -23.13
N THR A 84 -4.41 -19.11 -21.84
CA THR A 84 -5.69 -18.76 -21.24
C THR A 84 -6.25 -17.47 -21.83
N LYS A 85 -5.41 -16.43 -21.98
CA LYS A 85 -5.81 -15.17 -22.66
C LYS A 85 -6.28 -15.42 -24.10
N ALA A 86 -5.50 -16.14 -24.88
CA ALA A 86 -5.86 -16.46 -26.26
C ALA A 86 -7.20 -17.21 -26.35
N LYS A 87 -7.43 -18.17 -25.46
CA LYS A 87 -8.70 -18.91 -25.39
C LYS A 87 -9.88 -18.02 -24.99
N ILE A 88 -9.70 -17.13 -24.03
CA ILE A 88 -10.72 -16.15 -23.66
C ILE A 88 -11.06 -15.25 -24.85
N ASP A 89 -10.07 -14.76 -25.60
CA ASP A 89 -10.28 -13.87 -26.75
C ASP A 89 -10.94 -14.59 -27.93
N GLU A 90 -10.70 -15.87 -28.11
CA GLU A 90 -11.43 -16.72 -29.07
C GLU A 90 -12.89 -16.89 -28.62
N LEU A 91 -13.12 -17.27 -27.38
CA LEU A 91 -14.45 -17.45 -26.80
C LEU A 91 -15.29 -16.18 -26.81
N LYS A 92 -14.68 -14.99 -26.60
CA LYS A 92 -15.42 -13.70 -26.71
C LYS A 92 -16.14 -13.55 -28.06
N LYS A 93 -15.61 -14.16 -29.12
CA LYS A 93 -16.16 -14.08 -30.48
C LYS A 93 -17.23 -15.14 -30.75
N THR A 94 -17.15 -16.30 -30.10
CA THR A 94 -17.97 -17.49 -30.39
C THR A 94 -18.97 -17.81 -29.28
N ASP A 95 -18.58 -17.66 -28.03
CA ASP A 95 -19.40 -17.92 -26.84
C ASP A 95 -19.00 -16.94 -25.70
N PRO A 96 -19.56 -15.71 -25.68
CA PRO A 96 -19.25 -14.70 -24.67
C PRO A 96 -19.52 -15.15 -23.20
N LYS A 97 -20.46 -16.09 -23.01
CA LYS A 97 -20.77 -16.64 -21.71
C LYS A 97 -19.62 -17.52 -21.20
N ALA A 98 -19.18 -18.47 -22.04
CA ALA A 98 -18.03 -19.32 -21.73
C ALA A 98 -16.75 -18.49 -21.54
N ALA A 99 -16.56 -17.41 -22.32
CA ALA A 99 -15.45 -16.47 -22.13
C ALA A 99 -15.48 -15.81 -20.74
N SER A 100 -16.65 -15.35 -20.30
CA SER A 100 -16.83 -14.74 -18.97
C SER A 100 -16.59 -15.75 -17.84
N GLU A 101 -17.09 -16.96 -17.98
CA GLU A 101 -16.88 -18.04 -17.01
C GLU A 101 -15.41 -18.41 -16.89
N LEU A 102 -14.70 -18.56 -18.02
CA LEU A 102 -13.27 -18.84 -18.04
C LEU A 102 -12.47 -17.68 -17.42
N TYR A 103 -12.78 -16.42 -17.78
CA TYR A 103 -12.13 -15.25 -17.18
C TYR A 103 -12.31 -15.23 -15.65
N ARG A 104 -13.54 -15.42 -15.17
CA ARG A 104 -13.81 -15.45 -13.73
C ARG A 104 -13.05 -16.56 -12.99
N SER A 105 -12.81 -17.70 -13.66
CA SER A 105 -12.08 -18.82 -13.04
C SER A 105 -10.59 -18.57 -12.84
N VAL A 106 -10.01 -17.56 -13.50
CA VAL A 106 -8.58 -17.22 -13.42
C VAL A 106 -8.32 -15.83 -12.88
N SER A 107 -9.36 -14.97 -12.80
CA SER A 107 -9.19 -13.56 -12.44
C SER A 107 -8.72 -13.37 -11.00
N TYR A 108 -7.73 -12.50 -10.84
CA TYR A 108 -7.24 -12.08 -9.51
C TYR A 108 -8.21 -11.14 -8.79
N HIS A 109 -9.27 -10.65 -9.44
CA HIS A 109 -10.37 -9.93 -8.82
C HIS A 109 -11.47 -10.85 -8.24
N VAL A 110 -11.26 -12.16 -8.28
CA VAL A 110 -12.17 -13.15 -7.71
C VAL A 110 -11.44 -13.94 -6.64
N ASP A 111 -12.06 -14.09 -5.48
CA ASP A 111 -11.52 -14.92 -4.41
C ASP A 111 -11.60 -16.41 -4.79
N HIS A 112 -10.44 -17.03 -4.87
CA HIS A 112 -10.30 -18.47 -5.13
C HIS A 112 -9.90 -19.24 -3.87
N GLY A 113 -10.15 -18.67 -2.68
CA GLY A 113 -9.85 -19.28 -1.40
C GLY A 113 -8.50 -18.89 -0.79
N ASN A 114 -7.77 -17.96 -1.42
CA ASN A 114 -6.48 -17.49 -0.93
C ASN A 114 -6.37 -15.95 -0.85
N GLY A 115 -7.36 -15.22 -1.36
CA GLY A 115 -7.39 -13.76 -1.40
C GLY A 115 -7.58 -13.21 -2.81
N LEU A 116 -7.63 -11.90 -2.94
CA LEU A 116 -7.91 -11.22 -4.21
C LEU A 116 -7.49 -9.75 -4.18
N ASP A 117 -7.42 -9.16 -5.39
CA ASP A 117 -7.38 -7.72 -5.61
C ASP A 117 -8.82 -7.18 -5.64
N CYS A 118 -9.23 -6.45 -4.60
CA CYS A 118 -10.54 -5.82 -4.51
C CYS A 118 -10.48 -4.41 -3.90
N TYR A 119 -9.32 -3.77 -3.94
CA TYR A 119 -9.13 -2.40 -3.50
C TYR A 119 -9.02 -1.47 -4.72
N LYS A 120 -9.69 -0.32 -4.67
CA LYS A 120 -9.67 0.63 -5.77
C LYS A 120 -8.76 1.80 -5.45
N VAL A 121 -7.62 1.89 -6.11
CA VAL A 121 -6.66 3.00 -5.93
C VAL A 121 -7.07 4.23 -6.74
N GLY A 122 -7.17 4.10 -8.04
CA GLY A 122 -7.45 5.22 -8.94
C GLY A 122 -6.40 6.36 -8.84
N PRO A 123 -6.74 7.56 -9.35
CA PRO A 123 -5.85 8.71 -9.29
C PRO A 123 -5.85 9.39 -7.91
N THR A 124 -5.52 8.62 -6.87
CA THR A 124 -5.53 9.01 -5.46
C THR A 124 -4.26 8.52 -4.74
N LEU A 125 -4.16 8.76 -3.43
CA LEU A 125 -3.07 8.24 -2.60
C LEU A 125 -3.23 6.77 -2.20
N GLY A 126 -4.32 6.10 -2.62
CA GLY A 126 -4.54 4.68 -2.37
C GLY A 126 -4.46 4.29 -0.90
N GLY A 127 -3.73 3.23 -0.60
CA GLY A 127 -3.68 2.58 0.72
C GLY A 127 -2.65 3.16 1.70
N GLY A 128 -2.26 4.44 1.59
CA GLY A 128 -1.33 5.03 2.55
C GLY A 128 -0.07 5.64 1.91
N THR A 129 -0.21 6.24 0.74
CA THR A 129 0.90 6.87 0.02
C THR A 129 1.20 8.26 0.59
N ALA A 130 2.49 8.58 0.70
CA ALA A 130 2.95 9.93 1.02
C ALA A 130 3.04 10.80 -0.24
N ALA A 131 2.82 12.11 -0.08
CA ALA A 131 3.01 13.11 -1.13
C ALA A 131 3.32 14.47 -0.51
N LEU A 132 3.99 15.35 -1.25
CA LEU A 132 4.12 16.76 -0.86
C LEU A 132 2.81 17.51 -1.11
N MET A 133 2.62 18.62 -0.41
CA MET A 133 1.46 19.48 -0.56
C MET A 133 1.92 20.94 -0.74
N VAL A 134 1.34 21.63 -1.72
CA VAL A 134 1.62 23.04 -2.04
C VAL A 134 0.29 23.78 -2.12
N ASP A 135 0.13 24.85 -1.36
CA ASP A 135 -1.08 25.66 -1.32
C ASP A 135 -2.36 24.83 -1.10
N ASP A 136 -2.30 23.89 -0.15
CA ASP A 136 -3.33 22.91 0.20
C ASP A 136 -3.67 21.88 -0.91
N GLU A 137 -2.93 21.87 -2.02
CA GLU A 137 -3.08 20.91 -3.10
C GLU A 137 -2.01 19.81 -3.03
N ILE A 138 -2.43 18.57 -3.20
CA ILE A 138 -1.52 17.41 -3.19
C ILE A 138 -0.75 17.35 -4.52
N VAL A 139 0.58 17.33 -4.43
CA VAL A 139 1.46 17.04 -5.56
C VAL A 139 1.53 15.52 -5.73
N TYR A 140 0.60 14.96 -6.49
CA TYR A 140 0.52 13.51 -6.64
C TYR A 140 1.77 12.94 -7.30
N PRO A 141 2.40 11.91 -6.70
CA PRO A 141 3.45 11.17 -7.37
C PRO A 141 2.86 10.43 -8.57
N TYR A 142 3.52 10.52 -9.73
CA TYR A 142 2.96 9.89 -10.94
C TYR A 142 3.14 8.38 -10.89
N CYS A 143 4.36 7.90 -11.07
CA CYS A 143 4.79 6.52 -10.85
C CYS A 143 6.29 6.49 -10.63
N TYR A 144 6.80 5.38 -10.15
CA TYR A 144 8.24 5.23 -10.06
C TYR A 144 8.88 5.20 -11.48
N ALA A 145 10.12 5.68 -11.59
CA ALA A 145 10.94 5.60 -12.78
C ALA A 145 11.84 4.36 -12.75
N THR A 146 12.38 4.05 -11.57
CA THR A 146 13.23 2.87 -11.35
C THR A 146 12.89 2.18 -10.04
N GLN A 147 13.14 0.89 -9.98
CA GLN A 147 12.97 0.06 -8.79
C GLN A 147 14.21 -0.81 -8.56
N GLU A 148 14.49 -1.11 -7.30
CA GLU A 148 15.57 -2.00 -6.89
C GLU A 148 15.10 -2.82 -5.67
N ILE A 149 15.05 -4.15 -5.79
CA ILE A 149 14.73 -5.04 -4.68
C ILE A 149 16.00 -5.29 -3.88
N LEU A 150 16.00 -4.90 -2.60
CA LEU A 150 17.15 -4.97 -1.71
C LEU A 150 17.13 -6.22 -0.83
N ASP A 151 15.94 -6.61 -0.35
CA ASP A 151 15.71 -7.85 0.40
C ASP A 151 14.53 -8.60 -0.21
N ASN A 152 14.65 -9.92 -0.36
CA ASN A 152 13.57 -10.77 -0.85
C ASN A 152 13.51 -12.08 -0.05
N GLY A 153 12.92 -11.99 1.12
CA GLY A 153 12.73 -13.11 2.04
C GLY A 153 14.00 -13.50 2.84
N PRO A 154 13.89 -14.53 3.71
CA PRO A 154 12.64 -15.22 4.05
C PRO A 154 11.69 -14.44 4.96
N LEU A 155 12.18 -13.45 5.73
CA LEU A 155 11.40 -12.76 6.77
C LEU A 155 11.13 -11.29 6.47
N ARG A 156 11.73 -10.75 5.41
CA ARG A 156 11.57 -9.35 4.99
C ARG A 156 11.62 -9.24 3.48
N PHE A 157 10.77 -8.37 2.95
CA PHE A 157 10.91 -7.81 1.62
C PHE A 157 11.26 -6.33 1.74
N THR A 158 12.20 -5.85 0.90
CA THR A 158 12.55 -4.43 0.84
C THR A 158 12.75 -4.01 -0.61
N VAL A 159 12.10 -2.91 -1.01
CA VAL A 159 12.25 -2.31 -2.33
C VAL A 159 12.55 -0.82 -2.21
N LYS A 160 13.45 -0.35 -3.06
CA LYS A 160 13.71 1.08 -3.29
C LYS A 160 13.03 1.49 -4.59
N LEU A 161 12.21 2.52 -4.52
CA LEU A 161 11.56 3.16 -5.67
C LEU A 161 12.10 4.58 -5.82
N VAL A 162 12.49 4.96 -7.03
CA VAL A 162 12.87 6.34 -7.38
C VAL A 162 11.86 6.87 -8.39
N TYR A 163 11.30 8.02 -8.11
CA TYR A 163 10.22 8.62 -8.92
C TYR A 163 10.76 9.57 -9.97
N ASN A 164 9.94 9.86 -10.96
CA ASN A 164 10.23 10.92 -11.92
C ASN A 164 10.27 12.29 -11.21
N PRO A 165 11.03 13.26 -11.75
CA PRO A 165 11.07 14.61 -11.17
C PRO A 165 9.68 15.22 -11.04
N LEU A 166 9.40 15.81 -9.88
CA LEU A 166 8.18 16.55 -9.55
C LEU A 166 8.45 18.05 -9.62
N THR A 167 7.43 18.80 -9.97
CA THR A 167 7.43 20.24 -9.78
C THR A 167 6.79 20.57 -8.43
N VAL A 168 7.57 21.17 -7.54
CA VAL A 168 7.15 21.60 -6.21
C VAL A 168 7.45 23.09 -6.09
N LYS A 169 6.41 23.91 -6.15
CA LYS A 169 6.54 25.38 -6.29
C LYS A 169 7.39 25.72 -7.53
N GLU A 170 8.50 26.43 -7.34
CA GLU A 170 9.43 26.82 -8.40
C GLU A 170 10.50 25.74 -8.72
N ASN A 171 10.60 24.68 -7.90
CA ASN A 171 11.57 23.61 -8.11
C ASN A 171 10.97 22.56 -9.05
N THR A 172 11.54 22.40 -10.25
CA THR A 172 11.03 21.48 -11.30
C THR A 172 11.74 20.13 -11.32
N ASP A 173 12.71 19.92 -10.42
CA ASP A 173 13.61 18.79 -10.40
C ASP A 173 13.63 18.03 -9.05
N VAL A 174 12.56 18.13 -8.29
CA VAL A 174 12.43 17.43 -7.00
C VAL A 174 12.24 15.94 -7.26
N VAL A 175 13.16 15.11 -6.80
CA VAL A 175 13.10 13.66 -6.96
C VAL A 175 12.75 13.00 -5.65
N GLU A 176 11.69 12.23 -5.68
CA GLU A 176 11.26 11.41 -4.55
C GLU A 176 11.90 10.03 -4.60
N THR A 177 12.42 9.57 -3.47
CA THR A 177 12.90 8.21 -3.25
C THR A 177 12.14 7.58 -2.10
N ARG A 178 11.68 6.35 -2.26
CA ARG A 178 11.02 5.55 -1.23
C ARG A 178 11.77 4.27 -0.96
N LEU A 179 12.01 3.99 0.31
CA LEU A 179 12.46 2.68 0.78
C LEU A 179 11.30 2.03 1.53
N ILE A 180 10.74 0.96 0.98
CA ILE A 180 9.57 0.26 1.52
C ILE A 180 10.02 -1.10 2.01
N SER A 181 9.70 -1.44 3.27
CA SER A 181 10.00 -2.75 3.86
C SER A 181 8.75 -3.35 4.48
N LEU A 182 8.53 -4.65 4.25
CA LEU A 182 7.48 -5.45 4.87
C LEU A 182 8.08 -6.65 5.58
N ASP A 183 7.83 -6.76 6.87
CA ASP A 183 8.27 -7.90 7.70
C ASP A 183 7.22 -9.00 7.77
N ALA A 184 7.66 -10.23 7.90
CA ALA A 184 6.79 -11.36 8.21
C ALA A 184 6.01 -11.11 9.52
N GLY A 185 4.72 -11.46 9.52
CA GLY A 185 3.84 -11.30 10.68
C GLY A 185 3.43 -9.85 10.98
N SER A 186 3.70 -8.90 10.07
CA SER A 186 3.28 -7.50 10.19
C SER A 186 2.20 -7.15 9.18
N HIS A 187 1.14 -6.47 9.60
CA HIS A 187 0.20 -5.82 8.67
C HIS A 187 0.73 -4.51 8.10
N MET A 188 1.85 -3.99 8.65
CA MET A 188 2.33 -2.64 8.35
C MET A 188 3.66 -2.68 7.61
N ASN A 189 3.71 -2.01 6.46
CA ASN A 189 4.96 -1.64 5.80
C ASN A 189 5.61 -0.49 6.57
N LYS A 190 6.93 -0.47 6.59
CA LYS A 190 7.71 0.73 6.90
C LYS A 190 8.07 1.42 5.59
N THR A 191 7.81 2.72 5.47
CA THR A 191 8.29 3.52 4.34
C THR A 191 9.13 4.68 4.84
N VAL A 192 10.29 4.86 4.22
CA VAL A 192 11.15 6.03 4.38
C VAL A 192 11.15 6.78 3.06
N VAL A 193 10.71 8.04 3.10
CA VAL A 193 10.66 8.93 1.93
C VAL A 193 11.71 10.00 2.06
N ALA A 194 12.44 10.26 0.99
CA ALA A 194 13.38 11.37 0.88
C ALA A 194 13.13 12.14 -0.42
N TYR A 195 13.21 13.46 -0.34
CA TYR A 195 13.11 14.35 -1.50
C TYR A 195 14.44 15.07 -1.72
N SER A 196 15.09 14.80 -2.86
CA SER A 196 16.25 15.57 -3.29
C SER A 196 15.83 16.84 -4.03
N ASN A 197 16.70 17.87 -4.02
CA ASN A 197 16.48 19.17 -4.65
C ASN A 197 15.31 19.99 -4.10
N LEU A 198 14.64 19.56 -3.05
CA LEU A 198 13.68 20.38 -2.33
C LEU A 198 14.47 21.45 -1.53
N LYS A 199 14.05 22.71 -1.62
CA LYS A 199 14.83 23.85 -1.09
C LYS A 199 14.25 24.45 0.19
N GLU A 200 13.01 24.18 0.50
CA GLU A 200 12.32 24.74 1.66
C GLU A 200 11.42 23.71 2.32
N THR A 201 11.15 23.91 3.60
CA THR A 201 10.19 23.13 4.37
C THR A 201 8.85 23.12 3.65
N THR A 202 8.34 21.92 3.38
CA THR A 202 7.12 21.71 2.61
C THR A 202 6.22 20.73 3.36
N PRO A 203 4.92 21.00 3.45
CA PRO A 203 4.00 20.03 4.01
C PRO A 203 4.07 18.69 3.26
N VAL A 204 4.11 17.61 4.03
CA VAL A 204 4.00 16.24 3.53
C VAL A 204 2.75 15.61 4.11
N VAL A 205 1.98 14.95 3.27
CA VAL A 205 0.77 14.21 3.67
C VAL A 205 0.98 12.74 3.47
N THR A 206 0.37 11.92 4.33
CA THR A 206 0.11 10.50 4.06
C THR A 206 -1.39 10.34 3.99
N GLY A 207 -1.88 9.74 2.90
CA GLY A 207 -3.32 9.67 2.64
C GLY A 207 -3.82 8.26 2.35
N ILE A 208 -5.01 7.98 2.83
CA ILE A 208 -5.80 6.78 2.49
C ILE A 208 -6.99 7.27 1.67
N VAL A 209 -7.25 6.64 0.52
CA VAL A 209 -8.40 6.97 -0.31
C VAL A 209 -9.70 6.67 0.42
N LEU A 210 -10.69 7.54 0.24
CA LEU A 210 -12.01 7.43 0.83
C LEU A 210 -13.03 7.10 -0.27
N HIS A 211 -13.71 5.96 -0.14
CA HIS A 211 -14.73 5.50 -1.08
C HIS A 211 -16.17 5.64 -0.55
N GLU A 212 -16.31 6.01 0.71
CA GLU A 212 -17.59 6.34 1.37
C GLU A 212 -17.38 7.57 2.25
N PRO A 213 -18.05 8.70 1.98
CA PRO A 213 -17.84 9.94 2.74
C PRO A 213 -18.23 9.83 4.21
N ASP A 214 -19.19 8.93 4.51
CA ASP A 214 -19.68 8.63 5.86
C ASP A 214 -19.07 7.33 6.42
N GLY A 215 -18.03 6.79 5.79
CA GLY A 215 -17.36 5.57 6.20
C GLY A 215 -16.68 5.69 7.56
N ALA A 216 -16.40 4.54 8.19
CA ALA A 216 -15.74 4.50 9.49
C ALA A 216 -14.28 4.95 9.36
N VAL A 217 -14.00 6.16 9.84
CA VAL A 217 -12.69 6.83 9.82
C VAL A 217 -12.23 7.10 11.24
N VAL A 218 -10.93 6.90 11.49
CA VAL A 218 -10.23 7.50 12.63
C VAL A 218 -9.13 8.41 12.08
N ALA A 219 -9.10 9.67 12.58
CA ALA A 219 -8.07 10.64 12.25
C ALA A 219 -7.54 11.23 13.56
N ASP A 220 -6.50 10.59 14.14
CA ASP A 220 -5.97 10.92 15.47
C ASP A 220 -4.53 11.41 15.37
N ALA A 221 -4.37 12.73 15.19
CA ALA A 221 -3.07 13.37 15.12
C ALA A 221 -2.30 13.26 16.46
N ALA A 222 -3.01 13.33 17.60
CA ALA A 222 -2.38 13.29 18.92
C ALA A 222 -1.71 11.95 19.19
N ASN A 223 -2.37 10.85 18.84
CA ASN A 223 -1.83 9.49 18.96
C ASN A 223 -1.07 9.03 17.71
N GLY A 224 -1.10 9.82 16.62
CA GLY A 224 -0.32 9.60 15.41
C GLY A 224 -0.73 8.42 14.60
N TYR A 225 -2.00 8.31 14.28
CA TYR A 225 -2.49 7.32 13.34
C TYR A 225 -3.78 7.77 12.64
N ILE A 226 -4.01 7.19 11.49
CA ILE A 226 -5.24 7.30 10.71
C ILE A 226 -5.69 5.93 10.26
N THR A 227 -7.01 5.69 10.20
CA THR A 227 -7.59 4.46 9.66
C THR A 227 -8.85 4.75 8.85
N PHE A 228 -9.18 3.82 7.95
CA PHE A 228 -10.42 3.80 7.18
C PHE A 228 -10.90 2.36 6.96
N VAL A 229 -12.20 2.16 6.96
CA VAL A 229 -12.85 0.90 6.59
C VAL A 229 -13.35 1.00 5.17
N ASP A 230 -12.65 0.34 4.25
CA ASP A 230 -12.98 0.36 2.83
C ASP A 230 -14.04 -0.71 2.48
N PRO A 231 -15.09 -0.36 1.72
CA PRO A 231 -16.17 -1.29 1.35
C PRO A 231 -15.78 -2.27 0.24
N THR A 232 -14.55 -2.18 -0.28
CA THR A 232 -14.04 -2.85 -1.49
C THR A 232 -14.57 -2.25 -2.80
N ASP A 233 -14.00 -2.67 -3.92
CA ASP A 233 -14.31 -2.17 -5.26
C ASP A 233 -15.74 -2.50 -5.73
N ASN A 234 -16.30 -3.59 -5.22
CA ASN A 234 -17.65 -4.04 -5.57
C ASN A 234 -18.34 -4.75 -4.38
N VAL A 235 -19.17 -4.00 -3.69
CA VAL A 235 -19.94 -4.48 -2.53
C VAL A 235 -20.86 -5.68 -2.85
N ASN A 236 -21.25 -5.86 -4.10
CA ASN A 236 -22.11 -6.98 -4.52
C ASN A 236 -21.34 -8.32 -4.62
N ASN A 237 -20.02 -8.29 -4.67
CA ASN A 237 -19.20 -9.50 -4.72
C ASN A 237 -19.01 -10.17 -3.36
N ASN A 238 -19.53 -9.57 -2.28
CA ASN A 238 -19.33 -10.06 -0.92
C ASN A 238 -17.84 -10.26 -0.57
N ASN A 239 -17.00 -9.32 -1.00
CA ASN A 239 -15.56 -9.37 -0.76
C ASN A 239 -15.18 -9.04 0.69
N GLY A 240 -16.16 -8.68 1.54
CA GLY A 240 -15.94 -8.23 2.90
C GLY A 240 -15.52 -6.77 2.95
N LYS A 241 -14.69 -6.43 3.94
CA LYS A 241 -14.16 -5.07 4.16
C LYS A 241 -12.64 -5.11 4.29
N ILE A 242 -11.99 -4.10 3.74
CA ILE A 242 -10.56 -3.88 3.92
C ILE A 242 -10.39 -2.80 4.98
N PHE A 243 -9.61 -3.10 6.01
CA PHE A 243 -9.18 -2.13 7.00
C PHE A 243 -7.84 -1.56 6.57
N VAL A 244 -7.76 -0.26 6.31
CA VAL A 244 -6.53 0.42 5.91
C VAL A 244 -6.10 1.37 7.02
N GLY A 245 -4.79 1.52 7.23
CA GLY A 245 -4.29 2.41 8.28
C GLY A 245 -2.87 2.88 8.05
N ALA A 246 -2.53 3.99 8.70
CA ALA A 246 -1.16 4.49 8.77
C ALA A 246 -0.83 4.98 10.18
N ALA A 247 0.43 4.81 10.58
CA ALA A 247 0.95 5.17 11.89
C ALA A 247 2.28 5.94 11.77
N PHE A 248 2.49 6.90 12.66
CA PHE A 248 3.54 7.88 12.55
C PHE A 248 4.41 7.91 13.82
N PRO A 249 5.74 7.68 13.71
CA PRO A 249 6.66 7.81 14.83
C PRO A 249 6.87 9.28 15.26
N ALA A 250 6.84 10.20 14.28
CA ALA A 250 6.98 11.63 14.49
C ALA A 250 5.63 12.32 14.75
N THR A 251 5.69 13.59 15.06
CA THR A 251 4.51 14.43 15.28
C THR A 251 3.70 14.59 13.99
N VAL A 252 2.41 14.32 14.07
CA VAL A 252 1.42 14.67 13.06
C VAL A 252 0.83 16.02 13.46
N LYS A 253 0.88 17.00 12.57
CA LYS A 253 0.33 18.34 12.84
C LYS A 253 -1.18 18.34 12.81
N GLU A 254 -1.73 17.66 11.82
CA GLU A 254 -3.16 17.57 11.57
C GLU A 254 -3.52 16.19 11.01
N ALA A 255 -4.64 15.65 11.45
CA ALA A 255 -5.27 14.50 10.81
C ALA A 255 -6.73 14.85 10.51
N LYS A 256 -7.15 14.64 9.25
CA LYS A 256 -8.46 15.10 8.78
C LYS A 256 -9.01 14.24 7.65
N VAL A 257 -10.31 14.36 7.45
CA VAL A 257 -10.99 13.96 6.21
C VAL A 257 -10.98 15.15 5.25
N ALA A 258 -10.51 14.93 4.04
CA ALA A 258 -10.49 15.91 2.96
C ALA A 258 -11.34 15.37 1.80
N LEU A 259 -12.56 15.89 1.64
CA LEU A 259 -13.47 15.49 0.57
C LEU A 259 -13.15 16.21 -0.72
N PHE A 260 -13.26 15.51 -1.84
CA PHE A 260 -13.13 16.11 -3.15
C PHE A 260 -14.40 16.88 -3.55
N PRO A 261 -14.27 18.04 -4.21
CA PRO A 261 -15.39 18.65 -4.90
C PRO A 261 -16.02 17.68 -5.92
N GLU A 262 -17.34 17.72 -6.09
CA GLU A 262 -18.08 16.78 -6.97
C GLU A 262 -17.53 16.73 -8.41
N LYS A 263 -17.05 17.85 -8.94
CA LYS A 263 -16.41 17.90 -10.26
C LYS A 263 -15.09 17.12 -10.27
N GLU A 264 -14.25 17.36 -9.28
CA GLU A 264 -12.95 16.67 -9.15
C GLU A 264 -13.15 15.18 -8.97
N LYS A 265 -14.05 14.77 -8.07
CA LYS A 265 -14.43 13.38 -7.84
C LYS A 265 -14.73 12.63 -9.13
N LYS A 266 -15.57 13.22 -9.99
CA LYS A 266 -16.03 12.60 -11.25
C LYS A 266 -14.98 12.63 -12.36
N GLU A 267 -14.31 13.76 -12.54
CA GLU A 267 -13.45 13.99 -13.71
C GLU A 267 -11.99 13.54 -13.46
N LEU A 268 -11.52 13.63 -12.22
CA LEU A 268 -10.09 13.49 -11.91
C LEU A 268 -9.75 12.40 -10.90
N ARG A 269 -10.72 11.89 -10.10
CA ARG A 269 -10.44 10.99 -8.98
C ARG A 269 -11.09 9.61 -9.10
N GLY A 270 -11.58 9.26 -10.28
CA GLY A 270 -12.16 7.94 -10.53
C GLY A 270 -13.39 7.61 -9.66
N GLY A 271 -14.06 8.64 -9.13
CA GLY A 271 -15.23 8.52 -8.27
C GLY A 271 -14.92 8.38 -6.78
N ALA A 272 -13.65 8.48 -6.36
CA ALA A 272 -13.31 8.52 -4.93
C ALA A 272 -13.88 9.76 -4.25
N ASP A 273 -14.31 9.64 -2.99
CA ASP A 273 -14.95 10.72 -2.24
C ASP A 273 -13.93 11.71 -1.64
N GLY A 274 -12.71 11.27 -1.38
CA GLY A 274 -11.68 12.10 -0.76
C GLY A 274 -10.50 11.28 -0.24
N HIS A 275 -9.87 11.83 0.79
CA HIS A 275 -8.82 11.16 1.55
C HIS A 275 -9.03 11.31 3.06
N VAL A 276 -8.55 10.33 3.80
CA VAL A 276 -8.13 10.54 5.19
C VAL A 276 -6.66 10.90 5.16
N LEU A 277 -6.31 12.07 5.67
CA LEU A 277 -4.95 12.63 5.59
C LEU A 277 -4.33 12.78 6.97
N ALA A 278 -3.05 12.46 7.09
CA ALA A 278 -2.17 12.92 8.15
C ALA A 278 -1.15 13.90 7.56
N VAL A 279 -1.06 15.10 8.13
CA VAL A 279 -0.21 16.20 7.65
C VAL A 279 0.96 16.40 8.62
N SER A 280 2.16 16.49 8.06
CA SER A 280 3.40 16.80 8.77
C SER A 280 4.22 17.79 7.95
N ASP A 281 5.38 18.22 8.44
CA ASP A 281 6.35 18.97 7.65
C ASP A 281 7.49 18.05 7.23
N TYR A 282 7.97 18.28 6.02
CA TYR A 282 9.20 17.72 5.50
C TYR A 282 10.27 18.80 5.42
N GLU A 283 11.37 18.61 6.14
CA GLU A 283 12.54 19.49 6.09
C GLU A 283 13.49 19.01 4.98
N PRO A 284 14.02 19.92 4.12
CA PRO A 284 14.98 19.55 3.10
C PRO A 284 16.18 18.77 3.66
N GLY A 285 16.51 17.65 3.02
CA GLY A 285 17.60 16.78 3.43
C GLY A 285 17.29 15.85 4.61
N SER A 286 16.06 15.86 5.11
CA SER A 286 15.59 14.90 6.11
C SER A 286 14.98 13.64 5.47
N GLU A 287 14.52 12.75 6.31
CA GLU A 287 13.72 11.57 5.93
C GLU A 287 12.35 11.63 6.60
N TYR A 288 11.31 11.33 5.84
CA TYR A 288 9.97 11.13 6.36
C TYR A 288 9.68 9.65 6.51
N THR A 289 9.66 9.18 7.75
CA THR A 289 9.35 7.77 8.07
C THR A 289 7.93 7.64 8.55
N TYR A 290 7.18 6.72 7.96
CA TYR A 290 5.84 6.34 8.39
C TYR A 290 5.60 4.86 8.14
N TYR A 291 4.50 4.36 8.70
CA TYR A 291 4.07 2.97 8.54
C TYR A 291 2.64 2.97 8.01
N TRP A 292 2.34 2.04 7.13
CA TRP A 292 1.02 1.91 6.51
C TRP A 292 0.74 0.45 6.17
N GLY A 293 -0.53 0.10 6.14
CA GLY A 293 -0.88 -1.26 5.83
C GLY A 293 -2.36 -1.52 5.89
N ALA A 294 -2.71 -2.81 5.84
CA ALA A 294 -4.09 -3.23 5.78
C ALA A 294 -4.34 -4.58 6.43
N ALA A 295 -5.61 -4.84 6.72
CA ALA A 295 -6.12 -6.15 7.10
C ALA A 295 -7.46 -6.41 6.40
N TRP A 296 -7.90 -7.65 6.41
CA TRP A 296 -9.15 -8.09 5.78
C TRP A 296 -10.07 -8.73 6.82
N ASP A 297 -11.36 -8.36 6.82
CA ASP A 297 -12.32 -8.90 7.78
C ASP A 297 -12.58 -10.40 7.65
N LYS A 298 -12.17 -11.00 6.53
CA LYS A 298 -12.22 -12.46 6.33
C LYS A 298 -10.94 -13.18 6.80
N ALA A 299 -9.85 -12.44 7.11
CA ALA A 299 -8.58 -12.99 7.60
C ALA A 299 -8.53 -13.01 9.15
N ASP A 300 -7.48 -12.52 9.77
CA ASP A 300 -7.25 -12.57 11.23
C ASP A 300 -7.92 -11.41 11.99
N ILE A 301 -7.96 -10.21 11.44
CA ILE A 301 -8.60 -9.04 12.04
C ILE A 301 -10.03 -8.91 11.52
N LYS A 302 -11.02 -9.15 12.40
CA LYS A 302 -12.43 -9.31 12.02
C LYS A 302 -13.28 -8.04 12.10
N THR A 303 -12.81 -7.02 12.81
CA THR A 303 -13.61 -5.81 13.08
C THR A 303 -12.78 -4.54 12.96
N ALA A 304 -13.47 -3.42 12.66
CA ALA A 304 -12.88 -2.10 12.63
C ALA A 304 -12.22 -1.72 13.98
N ASP A 305 -12.87 -2.06 15.08
CA ASP A 305 -12.34 -1.76 16.42
C ASP A 305 -11.02 -2.50 16.68
N ALA A 306 -10.94 -3.80 16.32
CA ALA A 306 -9.70 -4.58 16.45
C ALA A 306 -8.58 -4.01 15.57
N TRP A 307 -8.90 -3.53 14.38
CA TRP A 307 -7.93 -2.84 13.52
C TRP A 307 -7.47 -1.51 14.11
N ASN A 308 -8.39 -0.70 14.60
CA ASN A 308 -8.06 0.58 15.23
C ASN A 308 -7.18 0.38 16.47
N GLU A 309 -7.49 -0.61 17.31
CA GLU A 309 -6.65 -0.99 18.44
C GLU A 309 -5.26 -1.45 18.00
N TYR A 310 -5.16 -2.25 16.93
CA TYR A 310 -3.88 -2.69 16.38
C TYR A 310 -3.03 -1.50 15.92
N VAL A 311 -3.60 -0.59 15.12
CA VAL A 311 -2.86 0.58 14.59
C VAL A 311 -2.50 1.56 15.70
N ALA A 312 -3.39 1.84 16.64
CA ALA A 312 -3.12 2.69 17.79
C ALA A 312 -1.99 2.13 18.67
N ALA A 313 -2.04 0.83 18.98
CA ALA A 313 -0.97 0.17 19.75
C ALA A 313 0.36 0.15 18.98
N PHE A 314 0.31 0.01 17.64
CA PHE A 314 1.47 0.08 16.79
C PHE A 314 2.09 1.49 16.83
N ALA A 315 1.29 2.54 16.66
CA ALA A 315 1.73 3.95 16.76
C ALA A 315 2.36 4.25 18.14
N GLN A 316 1.75 3.77 19.22
CA GLN A 316 2.31 3.92 20.57
C GLN A 316 3.69 3.28 20.72
N LYS A 317 3.88 2.07 20.16
CA LYS A 317 5.19 1.37 20.17
C LYS A 317 6.25 2.14 19.37
N LEU A 318 5.86 2.74 18.24
CA LEU A 318 6.78 3.58 17.45
C LEU A 318 7.27 4.81 18.21
N ARG A 319 6.40 5.41 19.00
CA ARG A 319 6.71 6.62 19.81
C ARG A 319 7.41 6.32 21.13
N ALA A 320 7.36 5.09 21.57
CA ALA A 320 8.06 4.61 22.76
C ALA A 320 8.85 3.33 22.43
N PRO A 321 9.89 3.43 21.58
CA PRO A 321 10.65 2.27 21.14
C PRO A 321 11.39 1.64 22.31
N LEU A 322 11.62 0.33 22.21
CA LEU A 322 12.42 -0.39 23.17
C LEU A 322 13.88 0.07 23.11
N THR A 323 14.51 0.19 24.27
CA THR A 323 15.96 0.42 24.35
C THR A 323 16.68 -0.91 24.27
N VAL A 324 17.57 -1.05 23.30
CA VAL A 324 18.45 -2.23 23.16
C VAL A 324 19.84 -1.83 23.63
N THR A 325 20.38 -2.59 24.58
CA THR A 325 21.75 -2.43 25.06
C THR A 325 22.54 -3.69 24.72
N VAL A 326 23.67 -3.51 24.04
CA VAL A 326 24.63 -4.58 23.77
C VAL A 326 25.70 -4.51 24.86
N GLN A 327 25.92 -5.61 25.56
CA GLN A 327 26.94 -5.75 26.61
C GLN A 327 28.09 -6.61 26.14
#